data_3a0e566ed981d53fc71938341e1fb4eb
#
_entry.id   3a0e566ed981d53fc71938341e1fb4eb
#
_cell.length_a   1.000
_cell.length_b   1.000
_cell.length_c   1.000
_cell.angle_alpha   90.00
_cell.angle_beta   90.00
_cell.angle_gamma   90.00
#
_symmetry.space_group_name_H-M   'P 1'
#
loop_
_entity.id
_entity.type
_entity.pdbx_description
1 polymer ?
#
loop_
_entity_poly.entity_id
_entity_poly.type
_entity_poly.pdbx_seq_one_letter_code
_entity_poly.pdbx_strand_id
1 'polypeptide(L)'
;GLGNLSGVRSMRYTFSSCAFTTIDFRGFDPSTLTDLFYTFSGCSQMTTIYADSTWSLPTSGITGSQCFYSCGSLVGGNGTAWASSKTAYTYFRIDTVSTPGYLTAA
;
A
#
# COMPACT_ATOMS: atom_id res chain seq x y z
N GLY A 1 8.31 11.42 -6.40
CA GLY A 1 7.87 10.09 -6.09
C GLY A 1 8.99 9.17 -5.63
N LEU A 2 8.67 7.92 -5.49
CA LEU A 2 9.60 6.90 -4.98
C LEU A 2 10.25 6.08 -6.09
N GLY A 3 10.08 6.49 -7.35
CA GLY A 3 10.54 5.73 -8.51
C GLY A 3 12.05 5.55 -8.61
N ASN A 4 12.83 6.36 -7.90
CA ASN A 4 14.29 6.23 -7.91
C ASN A 4 14.82 5.15 -6.97
N LEU A 5 13.96 4.60 -6.11
CA LEU A 5 14.35 3.54 -5.20
C LEU A 5 14.31 2.20 -5.91
N SER A 6 15.29 1.37 -5.68
CA SER A 6 15.35 0.03 -6.26
C SER A 6 15.88 -0.97 -5.25
N GLY A 7 15.49 -2.24 -5.38
CA GLY A 7 15.98 -3.30 -4.52
C GLY A 7 15.49 -3.22 -3.08
N VAL A 8 14.43 -2.47 -2.82
CA VAL A 8 13.88 -2.35 -1.46
C VAL A 8 13.23 -3.67 -1.06
N ARG A 9 13.65 -4.23 0.08
CA ARG A 9 13.13 -5.49 0.58
C ARG A 9 12.16 -5.32 1.73
N SER A 10 12.38 -4.31 2.60
CA SER A 10 11.56 -4.09 3.78
C SER A 10 11.05 -2.67 3.82
N MET A 11 9.75 -2.52 4.09
CA MET A 11 9.13 -1.25 4.41
C MET A 11 8.43 -1.34 5.77
N ARG A 12 8.94 -2.17 6.66
CA ARG A 12 8.39 -2.34 8.01
C ARG A 12 8.41 -0.99 8.73
N TYR A 13 7.22 -0.53 9.15
CA TYR A 13 7.02 0.76 9.85
C TYR A 13 7.50 2.00 9.06
N THR A 14 7.80 1.88 7.79
CA THR A 14 8.44 2.96 7.02
C THR A 14 7.63 4.25 7.03
N PHE A 15 6.32 4.16 6.87
CA PHE A 15 5.42 5.33 6.85
C PHE A 15 4.48 5.36 8.05
N SER A 16 4.83 4.66 9.12
CA SER A 16 4.01 4.60 10.33
C SER A 16 3.78 6.00 10.89
N SER A 17 2.52 6.30 11.19
CA SER A 17 2.09 7.58 11.78
C SER A 17 2.46 8.82 10.95
N CYS A 18 2.62 8.67 9.65
CA CYS A 18 2.86 9.81 8.76
C CYS A 18 1.58 10.61 8.58
N ALA A 19 1.74 11.92 8.38
CA ALA A 19 0.61 12.85 8.27
C ALA A 19 0.27 13.25 6.84
N PHE A 20 0.90 12.64 5.83
CA PHE A 20 0.58 12.96 4.43
C PHE A 20 -0.82 12.45 4.05
N THR A 21 -1.44 13.12 3.06
CA THR A 21 -2.75 12.73 2.56
C THR A 21 -2.65 11.82 1.34
N THR A 22 -1.58 11.94 0.56
CA THR A 22 -1.33 11.10 -0.62
C THR A 22 0.12 10.65 -0.64
N ILE A 23 0.36 9.49 -1.26
CA ILE A 23 1.71 9.01 -1.53
C ILE A 23 1.73 8.43 -2.94
N ASP A 24 2.85 8.55 -3.63
CA ASP A 24 2.98 8.17 -5.02
C ASP A 24 4.10 7.15 -5.21
N PHE A 25 3.71 5.94 -5.57
CA PHE A 25 4.64 4.84 -5.86
C PHE A 25 4.85 4.62 -7.37
N ARG A 26 4.41 5.54 -8.22
CA ARG A 26 4.62 5.36 -9.68
C ARG A 26 6.11 5.25 -9.97
N GLY A 27 6.47 4.30 -10.80
CA GLY A 27 7.87 4.02 -11.13
C GLY A 27 8.60 3.14 -10.12
N PHE A 28 8.01 2.90 -8.94
CA PHE A 28 8.59 2.03 -7.93
C PHE A 28 8.35 0.57 -8.31
N ASP A 29 9.40 -0.26 -8.20
CA ASP A 29 9.31 -1.70 -8.45
C ASP A 29 9.13 -2.46 -7.14
N PRO A 30 7.96 -3.04 -6.89
CA PRO A 30 7.70 -3.75 -5.64
C PRO A 30 8.19 -5.21 -5.65
N SER A 31 8.81 -5.68 -6.72
CA SER A 31 9.12 -7.11 -6.89
C SER A 31 10.10 -7.66 -5.86
N THR A 32 10.87 -6.81 -5.18
CA THR A 32 11.84 -7.23 -4.17
C THR A 32 11.32 -7.13 -2.74
N LEU A 33 10.09 -6.65 -2.54
CA LEU A 33 9.52 -6.49 -1.19
C LEU A 33 9.29 -7.84 -0.54
N THR A 34 9.67 -7.94 0.74
CA THR A 34 9.47 -9.15 1.55
C THR A 34 8.79 -8.87 2.87
N ASP A 35 8.83 -7.62 3.38
CA ASP A 35 8.29 -7.28 4.70
C ASP A 35 7.55 -5.94 4.65
N LEU A 36 6.22 -6.02 4.79
CA LEU A 36 5.33 -4.85 4.82
C LEU A 36 4.61 -4.71 6.15
N PHE A 37 5.19 -5.29 7.22
CA PHE A 37 4.59 -5.26 8.55
C PHE A 37 4.43 -3.81 9.03
N TYR A 38 3.19 -3.40 9.33
CA TYR A 38 2.83 -2.07 9.83
C TYR A 38 3.34 -0.91 8.96
N THR A 39 3.52 -1.10 7.67
CA THR A 39 4.10 -0.10 6.76
C THR A 39 3.41 1.25 6.87
N PHE A 40 2.08 1.29 6.83
CA PHE A 40 1.29 2.52 6.87
C PHE A 40 0.50 2.66 8.17
N SER A 41 0.88 1.95 9.21
CA SER A 41 0.17 1.94 10.49
C SER A 41 -0.03 3.37 11.01
N GLY A 42 -1.27 3.74 11.29
CA GLY A 42 -1.57 5.04 11.87
C GLY A 42 -1.59 6.21 10.91
N CYS A 43 -1.55 5.97 9.59
CA CYS A 43 -1.68 7.03 8.59
C CYS A 43 -3.16 7.44 8.46
N SER A 44 -3.70 8.04 9.50
CA SER A 44 -5.13 8.32 9.62
C SER A 44 -5.64 9.39 8.65
N GLN A 45 -4.74 10.19 8.07
CA GLN A 45 -5.10 11.25 7.12
C GLN A 45 -4.87 10.84 5.67
N MET A 46 -4.22 9.71 5.44
CA MET A 46 -3.92 9.24 4.08
C MET A 46 -5.20 8.78 3.40
N THR A 47 -5.49 9.39 2.24
CA THR A 47 -6.69 9.07 1.46
C THR A 47 -6.38 8.27 0.20
N THR A 48 -5.22 8.48 -0.42
CA THR A 48 -4.92 7.95 -1.75
C THR A 48 -3.48 7.51 -1.87
N ILE A 49 -3.29 6.31 -2.42
CA ILE A 49 -1.97 5.76 -2.76
C ILE A 49 -1.95 5.53 -4.27
N TYR A 50 -1.12 6.27 -4.99
CA TYR A 50 -0.98 6.11 -6.44
C TYR A 50 0.09 5.07 -6.76
N ALA A 51 -0.15 4.26 -7.79
CA ALA A 51 0.82 3.30 -8.29
C ALA A 51 0.59 3.07 -9.79
N ASP A 52 1.60 2.55 -10.47
CA ASP A 52 1.44 2.14 -11.87
C ASP A 52 0.40 1.03 -11.97
N SER A 53 -0.34 0.99 -13.08
CA SER A 53 -1.33 -0.04 -13.33
C SER A 53 -0.73 -1.45 -13.38
N THR A 54 0.59 -1.54 -13.55
CA THR A 54 1.34 -2.81 -13.57
C THR A 54 1.78 -3.26 -12.18
N TRP A 55 1.42 -2.53 -11.12
CA TRP A 55 1.81 -2.87 -9.75
C TRP A 55 1.47 -4.32 -9.42
N SER A 56 2.46 -5.07 -8.94
CA SER A 56 2.25 -6.46 -8.55
C SER A 56 3.26 -6.82 -7.46
N LEU A 57 2.75 -7.26 -6.31
CA LEU A 57 3.60 -7.75 -5.23
C LEU A 57 4.05 -9.18 -5.52
N PRO A 58 5.16 -9.64 -4.91
CA PRO A 58 5.55 -11.05 -4.96
C PRO A 58 4.40 -11.93 -4.44
N THR A 59 4.25 -13.12 -5.04
CA THR A 59 3.20 -14.06 -4.65
C THR A 59 3.63 -14.99 -3.52
N SER A 60 4.91 -14.98 -3.15
CA SER A 60 5.45 -15.79 -2.06
C SER A 60 6.62 -15.09 -1.41
N GLY A 61 6.97 -15.50 -0.20
CA GLY A 61 8.11 -14.93 0.51
C GLY A 61 7.88 -13.51 1.02
N ILE A 62 6.62 -13.07 1.11
CA ILE A 62 6.27 -11.74 1.57
C ILE A 62 5.32 -11.84 2.77
N THR A 63 5.54 -10.97 3.76
CA THR A 63 4.69 -10.87 4.95
C THR A 63 4.30 -9.41 5.17
N GLY A 64 3.27 -9.16 5.95
CA GLY A 64 2.83 -7.78 6.19
C GLY A 64 1.50 -7.68 6.91
N SER A 65 1.39 -8.28 8.10
CA SER A 65 0.19 -8.07 8.91
C SER A 65 0.09 -6.60 9.30
N GLN A 66 -1.14 -6.09 9.39
CA GLN A 66 -1.45 -4.72 9.81
C GLN A 66 -0.74 -3.66 8.97
N CYS A 67 -0.46 -3.95 7.69
CA CYS A 67 0.16 -3.00 6.77
C CYS A 67 -0.60 -1.66 6.75
N PHE A 68 -1.93 -1.70 6.80
CA PHE A 68 -2.81 -0.54 6.77
C PHE A 68 -3.56 -0.32 8.08
N TYR A 69 -2.98 -0.70 9.21
CA TYR A 69 -3.62 -0.54 10.50
C TYR A 69 -3.94 0.94 10.77
N SER A 70 -5.19 1.21 11.16
CA SER A 70 -5.67 2.57 11.49
C SER A 70 -5.53 3.58 10.36
N CYS A 71 -5.71 3.17 9.11
CA CYS A 71 -5.72 4.06 7.94
C CYS A 71 -7.16 4.43 7.57
N GLY A 72 -7.93 4.93 8.52
CA GLY A 72 -9.39 5.07 8.40
C GLY A 72 -9.91 5.95 7.26
N SER A 73 -9.06 6.80 6.67
CA SER A 73 -9.46 7.68 5.56
C SER A 73 -9.11 7.12 4.18
N LEU A 74 -8.44 5.97 4.14
CA LEU A 74 -7.90 5.41 2.89
C LEU A 74 -9.02 4.85 2.01
N VAL A 75 -8.99 5.19 0.72
CA VAL A 75 -9.93 4.69 -0.28
C VAL A 75 -9.16 4.29 -1.53
N GLY A 76 -9.41 3.10 -2.03
CA GLY A 76 -8.82 2.63 -3.29
C GLY A 76 -9.45 3.30 -4.51
N GLY A 77 -8.79 3.18 -5.66
CA GLY A 77 -9.19 3.85 -6.89
C GLY A 77 -10.55 3.44 -7.45
N ASN A 78 -11.07 2.30 -7.03
CA ASN A 78 -12.41 1.84 -7.42
C ASN A 78 -13.43 2.01 -6.28
N GLY A 79 -13.09 2.78 -5.25
CA GLY A 79 -14.00 3.09 -4.15
C GLY A 79 -13.93 2.16 -2.96
N THR A 80 -12.96 1.25 -2.87
CA THR A 80 -12.81 0.36 -1.73
C THR A 80 -12.39 1.18 -0.51
N ALA A 81 -13.31 1.33 0.44
CA ALA A 81 -13.05 2.06 1.67
C ALA A 81 -12.27 1.19 2.66
N TRP A 82 -11.46 1.83 3.50
CA TRP A 82 -10.73 1.13 4.55
C TRP A 82 -11.70 0.44 5.50
N ALA A 83 -11.31 -0.76 5.94
CA ALA A 83 -12.06 -1.51 6.94
C ALA A 83 -11.07 -2.24 7.85
N SER A 84 -11.48 -2.46 9.11
CA SER A 84 -10.61 -3.14 10.08
C SER A 84 -10.32 -4.60 9.71
N SER A 85 -11.14 -5.19 8.84
CA SER A 85 -10.92 -6.54 8.31
C SER A 85 -10.01 -6.58 7.09
N LYS A 86 -9.58 -5.41 6.58
CA LYS A 86 -8.80 -5.27 5.35
C LYS A 86 -7.52 -4.48 5.63
N THR A 87 -6.68 -5.00 6.51
CA THR A 87 -5.47 -4.30 6.95
C THR A 87 -4.18 -4.97 6.51
N ALA A 88 -4.25 -6.20 5.96
CA ALA A 88 -3.06 -6.95 5.57
C ALA A 88 -2.43 -6.41 4.28
N TYR A 89 -1.17 -6.77 4.04
CA TYR A 89 -0.45 -6.37 2.84
C TYR A 89 -1.14 -6.81 1.54
N THR A 90 -2.00 -7.81 1.60
CA THR A 90 -2.71 -8.30 0.41
C THR A 90 -3.58 -7.22 -0.24
N TYR A 91 -3.94 -6.17 0.50
CA TYR A 91 -4.68 -5.03 -0.05
C TYR A 91 -3.77 -3.94 -0.62
N PHE A 92 -2.46 -4.13 -0.59
CA PHE A 92 -1.49 -3.25 -1.23
C PHE A 92 -1.40 -3.61 -2.72
N ARG A 93 -2.51 -3.36 -3.40
CA ARG A 93 -2.71 -3.73 -4.81
C ARG A 93 -3.70 -2.77 -5.46
N ILE A 94 -3.67 -2.72 -6.79
CA ILE A 94 -4.61 -1.87 -7.54
C ILE A 94 -6.05 -2.31 -7.24
N ASP A 95 -6.89 -1.34 -6.93
CA ASP A 95 -8.30 -1.56 -6.61
C ASP A 95 -9.09 -1.79 -7.89
N THR A 96 -9.69 -2.96 -8.03
CA THR A 96 -10.57 -3.31 -9.15
C THR A 96 -11.85 -3.94 -8.63
N VAL A 97 -12.84 -4.08 -9.51
CA VAL A 97 -14.13 -4.70 -9.15
C VAL A 97 -13.93 -6.10 -8.60
N SER A 98 -13.08 -6.91 -9.24
CA SER A 98 -12.87 -8.31 -8.85
C SER A 98 -11.79 -8.47 -7.78
N THR A 99 -10.95 -7.47 -7.57
CA THR A 99 -9.80 -7.55 -6.68
C THR A 99 -9.70 -6.26 -5.86
N PRO A 100 -10.45 -6.17 -4.75
CA PRO A 100 -10.41 -4.96 -3.91
C PRO A 100 -9.01 -4.70 -3.36
N GLY A 101 -8.60 -3.44 -3.39
CA GLY A 101 -7.32 -3.01 -2.87
C GLY A 101 -7.36 -1.53 -2.52
N TYR A 102 -6.22 -0.98 -2.12
CA TYR A 102 -6.15 0.43 -1.71
C TYR A 102 -5.37 1.30 -2.68
N LEU A 103 -4.83 0.76 -3.76
CA LEU A 103 -4.06 1.56 -4.71
C LEU A 103 -4.95 2.12 -5.81
N THR A 104 -4.62 3.35 -6.22
CA THR A 104 -5.24 4.01 -7.37
C THR A 104 -4.25 3.96 -8.52
N ALA A 105 -4.65 3.35 -9.63
CA ALA A 105 -3.83 3.31 -10.85
C ALA A 105 -3.70 4.73 -11.42
N ALA A 106 -2.49 5.10 -11.80
CA ALA A 106 -2.23 6.42 -12.32
C ALA A 106 -1.23 6.42 -13.46
#